data_b54d51ac925bc52522700bc729e516eb
#
_entry.id   b54d51ac925bc52522700bc729e516eb
#
_cell.length_a   1.000
_cell.length_b   1.000
_cell.length_c   1.000
_cell.angle_alpha   90.00
_cell.angle_beta   90.00
_cell.angle_gamma   90.00
#
_symmetry.space_group_name_H-M   'P 1'
#
loop_
_entity.id
_entity.type
_entity.pdbx_description
1 polymer ?
#
loop_
_entity_poly.entity_id
_entity_poly.type
_entity_poly.pdbx_seq_one_letter_code
_entity_poly.pdbx_strand_id
1 'polypeptide(L)'
;TEIFAEYDPLSKSGLEGANRKVKGTLHWVSADHCIQAEVREYDRLFFVENPSADERDFHELLNPDSLHVNNCCYVEKYAATRKPGEYLQFQRIGYFMADPDTTDAAPVFNKTVGLKDAWAKKNK
;
A
#
# COMPACT_ATOMS: atom_id res chain seq x y z
N THR A 1 17.47 11.19 13.42
CA THR A 1 16.37 10.90 14.35
C THR A 1 16.66 9.56 15.02
N GLU A 2 16.69 9.52 16.34
CA GLU A 2 16.85 8.29 17.12
C GLU A 2 15.48 7.88 17.67
N ILE A 3 15.19 6.58 17.67
CA ILE A 3 13.97 6.02 18.24
C ILE A 3 14.39 5.12 19.40
N PHE A 4 13.98 5.49 20.60
CA PHE A 4 14.17 4.66 21.78
C PHE A 4 12.96 3.74 21.94
N ALA A 5 13.22 2.44 22.06
CA ALA A 5 12.19 1.43 22.16
C ALA A 5 12.54 0.40 23.23
N GLU A 6 11.53 -0.12 23.89
CA GLU A 6 11.64 -1.22 24.83
C GLU A 6 10.85 -2.42 24.31
N TYR A 7 11.43 -3.59 24.39
CA TYR A 7 10.78 -4.82 23.97
C TYR A 7 9.87 -5.35 25.09
N ASP A 8 8.58 -5.50 24.77
CA ASP A 8 7.60 -6.11 25.67
C ASP A 8 7.19 -7.51 25.15
N PRO A 9 7.74 -8.59 25.73
CA PRO A 9 7.48 -9.95 25.27
C PRO A 9 6.02 -10.39 25.47
N LEU A 10 5.27 -9.75 26.37
CA LEU A 10 3.89 -10.10 26.68
C LEU A 10 2.88 -9.44 25.73
N SER A 11 3.31 -8.50 24.90
CA SER A 11 2.42 -7.78 23.95
C SER A 11 2.07 -8.58 22.69
N LYS A 12 2.65 -9.76 22.51
CA LYS A 12 2.37 -10.64 21.36
C LYS A 12 0.92 -11.12 21.38
N SER A 13 0.29 -11.22 20.21
CA SER A 13 -1.08 -11.73 20.03
C SER A 13 -1.26 -13.08 20.74
N GLY A 14 -2.32 -13.21 21.55
CA GLY A 14 -2.61 -14.41 22.35
C GLY A 14 -2.00 -14.41 23.75
N LEU A 15 -1.18 -13.43 24.10
CA LEU A 15 -0.64 -13.26 25.45
C LEU A 15 -1.43 -12.21 26.26
N GLU A 16 -1.19 -12.15 27.56
CA GLU A 16 -1.92 -11.27 28.49
C GLU A 16 -1.81 -9.79 28.13
N GLY A 17 -0.64 -9.33 27.68
CA GLY A 17 -0.38 -7.95 27.27
C GLY A 17 -0.95 -7.54 25.90
N ALA A 18 -1.49 -8.50 25.12
CA ALA A 18 -1.96 -8.23 23.74
C ALA A 18 -3.12 -7.24 23.65
N ASN A 19 -3.94 -7.15 24.69
CA ASN A 19 -5.13 -6.30 24.73
C ASN A 19 -4.87 -4.90 25.32
N ARG A 20 -3.62 -4.54 25.55
CA ARG A 20 -3.25 -3.22 26.06
C ARG A 20 -3.69 -2.12 25.08
N LYS A 21 -4.43 -1.12 25.57
CA LYS A 21 -4.79 0.06 24.77
C LYS A 21 -3.55 0.91 24.52
N VAL A 22 -3.23 1.14 23.25
CA VAL A 22 -2.14 2.01 22.82
C VAL A 22 -2.67 3.15 21.94
N LYS A 23 -2.00 4.31 21.94
CA LYS A 23 -2.41 5.47 21.15
C LYS A 23 -2.27 5.27 19.65
N GLY A 24 -1.39 4.38 19.23
CA GLY A 24 -1.17 4.04 17.83
C GLY A 24 -0.35 2.77 17.70
N THR A 25 -0.39 2.20 16.51
CA THR A 25 0.43 1.03 16.17
C THR A 25 1.18 1.37 14.90
N LEU A 26 2.49 1.28 14.95
CA LEU A 26 3.36 1.49 13.79
C LEU A 26 3.51 0.19 13.01
N HIS A 27 3.61 0.31 11.71
CA HIS A 27 4.08 -0.75 10.84
C HIS A 27 5.58 -0.54 10.59
N TRP A 28 6.37 -1.60 10.59
CA TRP A 28 7.81 -1.54 10.39
C TRP A 28 8.32 -2.81 9.73
N VAL A 29 9.47 -2.71 9.09
CA VAL A 29 10.25 -3.83 8.57
C VAL A 29 11.67 -3.74 9.10
N SER A 30 12.36 -4.86 9.22
CA SER A 30 13.75 -4.88 9.64
C SER A 30 14.63 -4.26 8.56
N ALA A 31 15.44 -3.27 8.91
CA ALA A 31 16.35 -2.61 7.98
C ALA A 31 17.36 -3.58 7.35
N ASP A 32 17.85 -4.56 8.14
CA ASP A 32 18.84 -5.55 7.68
C ASP A 32 18.22 -6.66 6.80
N HIS A 33 16.89 -6.81 6.82
CA HIS A 33 16.19 -7.92 6.18
C HIS A 33 15.09 -7.48 5.23
N CYS A 34 14.92 -6.17 5.00
CA CYS A 34 13.97 -5.67 4.02
C CYS A 34 14.56 -5.67 2.61
N ILE A 35 13.66 -5.58 1.63
CA ILE A 35 13.98 -5.39 0.22
C ILE A 35 13.25 -4.15 -0.25
N GLN A 36 13.93 -3.31 -1.03
CA GLN A 36 13.30 -2.16 -1.67
C GLN A 36 12.32 -2.63 -2.73
N ALA A 37 11.16 -1.98 -2.80
CA ALA A 37 10.08 -2.31 -3.71
C ALA A 37 9.47 -1.04 -4.31
N GLU A 38 8.92 -1.17 -5.51
CA GLU A 38 8.04 -0.18 -6.10
C GLU A 38 6.59 -0.48 -5.72
N VAL A 39 5.84 0.54 -5.35
CA VAL A 39 4.40 0.45 -5.09
C VAL A 39 3.66 1.42 -5.99
N ARG A 40 2.67 0.91 -6.71
CA ARG A 40 1.78 1.65 -7.61
C ARG A 40 0.41 1.78 -6.98
N GLU A 41 -0.03 3.00 -6.78
CA GLU A 41 -1.37 3.33 -6.31
C GLU A 41 -2.14 4.04 -7.43
N TYR A 42 -3.38 3.62 -7.66
CA TYR A 42 -4.21 4.12 -8.74
C TYR A 42 -5.37 4.95 -8.17
N ASP A 43 -5.68 6.07 -8.81
CA ASP A 43 -6.90 6.85 -8.60
C ASP A 43 -7.72 6.87 -9.91
N ARG A 44 -8.79 7.63 -9.95
CA ARG A 44 -9.65 7.76 -11.13
C ARG A 44 -8.85 8.27 -12.32
N LEU A 45 -9.08 7.65 -13.48
CA LEU A 45 -8.44 8.07 -14.73
C LEU A 45 -8.94 9.43 -15.19
N PHE A 46 -10.21 9.77 -14.91
CA PHE A 46 -10.83 11.01 -15.30
C PHE A 46 -11.32 11.82 -14.11
N PHE A 47 -11.29 13.15 -14.21
CA PHE A 47 -11.86 14.04 -13.21
C PHE A 47 -13.38 14.02 -13.16
N VAL A 48 -14.02 13.65 -14.28
CA VAL A 48 -15.47 13.65 -14.45
C VAL A 48 -16.04 12.23 -14.32
N GLU A 49 -17.27 12.13 -13.89
CA GLU A 49 -17.94 10.85 -13.69
C GLU A 49 -18.28 10.17 -15.02
N ASN A 50 -18.68 10.95 -16.02
CA ASN A 50 -19.02 10.43 -17.35
C ASN A 50 -18.27 11.20 -18.44
N PRO A 51 -17.03 10.78 -18.77
CA PRO A 51 -16.23 11.48 -19.77
C PRO A 51 -16.83 11.40 -21.19
N SER A 52 -17.64 10.38 -21.48
CA SER A 52 -18.28 10.25 -22.80
C SER A 52 -19.45 11.23 -23.03
N ALA A 53 -19.96 11.86 -21.98
CA ALA A 53 -21.01 12.86 -22.06
C ALA A 53 -20.46 14.29 -22.01
N ASP A 54 -19.17 14.46 -21.86
CA ASP A 54 -18.50 15.76 -21.80
C ASP A 54 -18.09 16.19 -23.23
N GLU A 55 -18.27 17.47 -23.57
CA GLU A 55 -17.96 18.01 -24.90
C GLU A 55 -16.46 18.31 -25.09
N ARG A 56 -15.69 18.32 -23.99
CA ARG A 56 -14.25 18.55 -24.02
C ARG A 56 -13.51 17.35 -24.59
N ASP A 57 -12.31 17.60 -25.13
CA ASP A 57 -11.41 16.51 -25.50
C ASP A 57 -11.09 15.62 -24.28
N PHE A 58 -11.10 14.30 -24.47
CA PHE A 58 -10.89 13.38 -23.36
C PHE A 58 -9.51 13.56 -22.68
N HIS A 59 -8.51 14.08 -23.41
CA HIS A 59 -7.20 14.39 -22.84
C HIS A 59 -7.28 15.51 -21.78
N GLU A 60 -8.21 16.47 -21.95
CA GLU A 60 -8.44 17.52 -20.95
C GLU A 60 -9.14 17.01 -19.69
N LEU A 61 -9.78 15.84 -19.79
CA LEU A 61 -10.50 15.21 -18.69
C LEU A 61 -9.62 14.24 -17.90
N LEU A 62 -8.43 13.92 -18.40
CA LEU A 62 -7.51 12.99 -17.71
C LEU A 62 -7.03 13.56 -16.38
N ASN A 63 -7.00 12.69 -15.39
CA ASN A 63 -6.41 12.97 -14.09
C ASN A 63 -4.90 12.68 -14.15
N PRO A 64 -4.02 13.70 -14.11
CA PRO A 64 -2.57 13.51 -14.14
C PRO A 64 -2.07 12.75 -12.91
N ASP A 65 -2.82 12.75 -11.80
CA ASP A 65 -2.50 12.05 -10.57
C ASP A 65 -3.20 10.66 -10.49
N SER A 66 -3.64 10.12 -11.63
CA SER A 66 -4.31 8.81 -11.69
C SER A 66 -3.40 7.64 -11.33
N LEU A 67 -2.09 7.82 -11.42
CA LEU A 67 -1.07 6.84 -11.02
C LEU A 67 -0.03 7.51 -10.14
N HIS A 68 0.12 7.02 -8.92
CA HIS A 68 1.18 7.42 -8.01
C HIS A 68 2.17 6.26 -7.83
N VAL A 69 3.43 6.48 -8.23
CA VAL A 69 4.50 5.48 -8.12
C VAL A 69 5.42 5.85 -6.97
N ASN A 70 5.56 4.94 -6.00
CA ASN A 70 6.47 5.09 -4.87
C ASN A 70 7.60 4.06 -4.97
N ASN A 71 8.80 4.52 -5.30
CA ASN A 71 10.00 3.70 -5.46
C ASN A 71 10.82 3.57 -4.17
N CYS A 72 10.37 4.16 -3.07
CA CYS A 72 11.07 4.17 -1.79
C CYS A 72 10.38 3.33 -0.72
N CYS A 73 9.64 2.29 -1.12
CA CYS A 73 9.02 1.35 -0.20
C CYS A 73 9.98 0.24 0.19
N TYR A 74 9.82 -0.28 1.40
CA TYR A 74 10.56 -1.42 1.89
C TYR A 74 9.59 -2.51 2.35
N VAL A 75 9.84 -3.75 1.92
CA VAL A 75 9.02 -4.92 2.21
C VAL A 75 9.84 -6.05 2.82
N GLU A 76 9.19 -6.95 3.52
CA GLU A 76 9.83 -8.18 4.00
C GLU A 76 10.26 -9.06 2.82
N LYS A 77 11.35 -9.81 2.99
CA LYS A 77 11.86 -10.76 1.96
C LYS A 77 10.77 -11.70 1.43
N TYR A 78 9.87 -12.13 2.30
CA TYR A 78 8.77 -13.00 1.90
C TYR A 78 7.84 -12.35 0.84
N ALA A 79 7.58 -11.05 0.95
CA ALA A 79 6.79 -10.34 -0.05
C ALA A 79 7.46 -10.36 -1.43
N ALA A 80 8.80 -10.21 -1.45
CA ALA A 80 9.57 -10.23 -2.71
C ALA A 80 9.58 -11.59 -3.43
N THR A 81 9.18 -12.68 -2.76
CA THR A 81 9.05 -14.01 -3.42
C THR A 81 7.74 -14.19 -4.19
N ARG A 82 6.86 -13.18 -4.19
CA ARG A 82 5.57 -13.26 -4.88
C ARG A 82 5.75 -13.23 -6.39
N LYS A 83 5.00 -14.12 -7.05
CA LYS A 83 4.96 -14.17 -8.51
C LYS A 83 3.95 -13.17 -9.06
N PRO A 84 4.13 -12.66 -10.29
CA PRO A 84 3.13 -11.83 -10.96
C PRO A 84 1.72 -12.41 -10.85
N GLY A 85 0.76 -11.58 -10.44
CA GLY A 85 -0.62 -11.97 -10.22
C GLY A 85 -0.93 -12.55 -8.84
N GLU A 86 0.05 -12.84 -8.00
CA GLU A 86 -0.21 -13.27 -6.62
C GLU A 86 -0.59 -12.09 -5.73
N TYR A 87 -1.55 -12.33 -4.85
CA TYR A 87 -2.06 -11.33 -3.91
C TYR A 87 -1.42 -11.45 -2.54
N LEU A 88 -1.29 -10.30 -1.87
CA LEU A 88 -0.84 -10.20 -0.49
C LEU A 88 -1.52 -9.03 0.22
N GLN A 89 -1.51 -9.06 1.53
CA GLN A 89 -1.93 -7.94 2.35
C GLN A 89 -0.70 -7.33 3.04
N PHE A 90 -0.46 -6.05 2.80
CA PHE A 90 0.40 -5.28 3.69
C PHE A 90 -0.43 -4.84 4.89
N GLN A 91 -0.09 -5.41 6.03
CA GLN A 91 -0.85 -5.26 7.27
C GLN A 91 -1.08 -3.77 7.57
N ARG A 92 -2.33 -3.39 7.86
CA ARG A 92 -2.79 -2.02 8.16
C ARG A 92 -2.70 -1.02 7.00
N ILE A 93 -2.29 -1.44 5.82
CA ILE A 93 -2.12 -0.57 4.64
C ILE A 93 -3.18 -0.90 3.58
N GLY A 94 -3.27 -2.16 3.15
CA GLY A 94 -4.20 -2.56 2.10
C GLY A 94 -3.85 -3.90 1.48
N TYR A 95 -4.57 -4.23 0.42
CA TYR A 95 -4.34 -5.42 -0.38
C TYR A 95 -3.63 -5.04 -1.68
N PHE A 96 -2.70 -5.88 -2.07
CA PHE A 96 -1.81 -5.63 -3.20
C PHE A 96 -1.69 -6.89 -4.05
N MET A 97 -1.28 -6.70 -5.29
CA MET A 97 -0.95 -7.76 -6.23
C MET A 97 0.45 -7.53 -6.78
N ALA A 98 1.24 -8.60 -6.89
CA ALA A 98 2.52 -8.51 -7.59
C ALA A 98 2.29 -8.21 -9.08
N ASP A 99 2.89 -7.12 -9.54
CA ASP A 99 2.77 -6.64 -10.93
C ASP A 99 3.50 -7.57 -11.91
N PRO A 100 3.09 -7.65 -13.18
CA PRO A 100 3.86 -8.34 -14.23
C PRO A 100 5.33 -7.90 -14.36
N ASP A 101 5.63 -6.65 -14.01
CA ASP A 101 7.00 -6.12 -14.01
C ASP A 101 7.86 -6.60 -12.82
N THR A 102 7.26 -7.32 -11.86
CA THR A 102 7.97 -7.85 -10.69
C THR A 102 9.10 -8.78 -11.08
N THR A 103 10.27 -8.55 -10.46
CA THR A 103 11.41 -9.47 -10.49
C THR A 103 11.89 -9.77 -9.08
N ASP A 104 12.67 -10.83 -8.88
CA ASP A 104 13.21 -11.20 -7.56
C ASP A 104 14.10 -10.09 -6.95
N ALA A 105 14.73 -9.27 -7.79
CA ALA A 105 15.60 -8.17 -7.37
C ALA A 105 14.88 -6.83 -7.27
N ALA A 106 13.76 -6.66 -7.97
CA ALA A 106 12.98 -5.43 -8.02
C ALA A 106 11.48 -5.76 -7.98
N PRO A 107 10.94 -6.05 -6.80
CA PRO A 107 9.52 -6.34 -6.66
C PRO A 107 8.67 -5.08 -6.87
N VAL A 108 7.58 -5.26 -7.63
CA VAL A 108 6.60 -4.22 -7.95
C VAL A 108 5.23 -4.67 -7.48
N PHE A 109 4.51 -3.82 -6.78
CA PHE A 109 3.18 -4.13 -6.23
C PHE A 109 2.15 -3.09 -6.63
N ASN A 110 1.03 -3.57 -7.15
CA ASN A 110 -0.16 -2.77 -7.42
C ASN A 110 -1.11 -2.81 -6.23
N LYS A 111 -1.49 -1.66 -5.71
CA LYS A 111 -2.55 -1.57 -4.70
C LYS A 111 -3.88 -1.87 -5.34
N THR A 112 -4.58 -2.89 -4.85
CA THR A 112 -5.88 -3.30 -5.38
C THR A 112 -7.02 -2.68 -4.58
N VAL A 113 -6.96 -2.74 -3.25
CA VAL A 113 -7.99 -2.16 -2.39
C VAL A 113 -7.40 -1.69 -1.05
N GLY A 114 -7.92 -0.59 -0.53
CA GLY A 114 -7.61 -0.09 0.80
C GLY A 114 -8.38 -0.85 1.89
N LEU A 115 -7.97 -0.70 3.16
CA LEU A 115 -8.67 -1.30 4.31
C LEU A 115 -9.95 -0.54 4.71
N LYS A 116 -10.12 0.68 4.22
CA LYS A 116 -11.31 1.50 4.46
C LYS A 116 -11.83 1.99 3.12
N ASP A 117 -13.14 2.00 2.99
CA ASP A 117 -13.79 2.63 1.84
C ASP A 117 -13.50 4.14 1.86
N ALA A 118 -12.52 4.53 1.07
CA ALA A 118 -12.14 5.94 0.91
C ALA A 118 -13.05 6.67 -0.10
N TRP A 119 -13.79 5.91 -0.96
CA TRP A 119 -14.64 6.46 -2.00
C TRP A 119 -15.86 7.18 -1.43
N ALA A 120 -16.49 6.61 -0.42
CA ALA A 120 -17.66 7.20 0.24
C ALA A 120 -17.35 8.51 0.97
N LYS A 121 -16.07 8.83 1.24
CA LYS A 121 -15.64 10.05 1.94
C LYS A 121 -15.24 11.19 1.01
N LYS A 122 -14.81 10.91 -0.21
CA LYS A 122 -14.41 11.93 -1.19
C LYS A 122 -15.60 12.62 -1.90
N ASN A 123 -16.80 12.06 -1.75
CA ASN A 123 -18.03 12.53 -2.41
C ASN A 123 -19.01 13.21 -1.43
N LYS A 124 -18.52 13.72 -0.28
CA LYS A 124 -19.31 14.55 0.65
C LYS A 124 -18.76 15.95 0.72
#